data_66fd6f5f83831a6c6c79fb04567b6089
#
_entry.id   66fd6f5f83831a6c6c79fb04567b6089
#
_cell.length_a   1.000
_cell.length_b   1.000
_cell.length_c   1.000
_cell.angle_alpha   90.00
_cell.angle_beta   90.00
_cell.angle_gamma   90.00
#
_symmetry.space_group_name_H-M   'P 1'
#
loop_
_entity.id
_entity.type
_entity.pdbx_description
1 polymer ?
#
loop_
_entity_poly.entity_id
_entity_poly.type
_entity_poly.pdbx_seq_one_letter_code
_entity_poly.pdbx_strand_id
1 'polypeptide(L)'
;MDKIIARLAEVNDSLKGVIDIAHFNDEAKIGKGQEMVDKLTKLIAIFQRPELNFSKNKAEGDDIIGDAYEYLMRNFATESGKSKGQFYTPAEVSRILAKIIGIDKCTDHDATICDPACGSGSLLIRALSEASFEISGYGQEKEVSTAGLAKMNAVLHNKATIKIMAGNTFSDPQFTKENDSSELERFDYIVANPPFSLKNWSDGLKEFGRFSGYGDRPPEKNGDYGKYYYTVRHA
;
A
#
# COMPACT_ATOMS: atom_id res chain seq x y z
N MET A 1 3.12 -22.70 14.39
CA MET A 1 2.88 -21.27 14.15
C MET A 1 2.25 -21.05 12.77
N ASP A 2 2.86 -21.50 11.69
CA ASP A 2 2.37 -21.33 10.30
C ASP A 2 0.92 -21.77 10.10
N LYS A 3 0.51 -22.94 10.64
CA LYS A 3 -0.87 -23.42 10.57
C LYS A 3 -1.90 -22.49 11.22
N ILE A 4 -1.53 -21.82 12.31
CA ILE A 4 -2.42 -20.90 13.03
C ILE A 4 -2.57 -19.62 12.20
N ILE A 5 -1.46 -19.11 11.68
CA ILE A 5 -1.44 -17.90 10.84
C ILE A 5 -2.20 -18.13 9.52
N ALA A 6 -1.97 -19.27 8.86
CA ALA A 6 -2.71 -19.65 7.67
C ALA A 6 -4.23 -19.71 7.93
N ARG A 7 -4.63 -20.28 9.10
CA ARG A 7 -6.05 -20.31 9.46
C ARG A 7 -6.65 -18.92 9.71
N LEU A 8 -5.89 -18.00 10.31
CA LEU A 8 -6.31 -16.61 10.47
C LEU A 8 -6.48 -15.91 9.11
N ALA A 9 -5.56 -16.16 8.18
CA ALA A 9 -5.65 -15.61 6.83
C ALA A 9 -6.83 -16.20 6.02
N GLU A 10 -7.13 -17.49 6.20
CA GLU A 10 -8.28 -18.13 5.53
C GLU A 10 -9.65 -17.54 5.91
N VAL A 11 -9.80 -17.09 7.16
CA VAL A 11 -11.08 -16.53 7.66
C VAL A 11 -11.16 -15.02 7.58
N ASN A 12 -10.10 -14.37 7.09
CA ASN A 12 -10.00 -12.91 6.94
C ASN A 12 -9.40 -12.56 5.58
N ASP A 13 -10.23 -12.30 4.60
CA ASP A 13 -9.79 -12.00 3.22
C ASP A 13 -8.80 -10.84 3.14
N SER A 14 -8.93 -9.83 4.01
CA SER A 14 -8.01 -8.69 4.09
C SER A 14 -6.59 -9.08 4.55
N LEU A 15 -6.43 -10.21 5.24
CA LEU A 15 -5.13 -10.71 5.72
C LEU A 15 -4.53 -11.77 4.81
N LYS A 16 -5.31 -12.32 3.89
CA LYS A 16 -4.87 -13.36 2.96
C LYS A 16 -3.80 -12.81 1.99
N GLY A 17 -2.70 -13.55 1.86
CA GLY A 17 -1.54 -13.11 1.08
C GLY A 17 -0.74 -11.99 1.75
N VAL A 18 -0.98 -11.73 3.03
CA VAL A 18 -0.28 -10.71 3.85
C VAL A 18 0.47 -11.37 4.99
N ILE A 19 -0.26 -12.02 5.91
CA ILE A 19 0.37 -12.64 7.09
C ILE A 19 0.81 -14.07 6.85
N ASP A 20 0.20 -14.77 5.92
CA ASP A 20 0.47 -16.17 5.56
C ASP A 20 1.71 -16.37 4.68
N ILE A 21 2.34 -15.29 4.23
CA ILE A 21 3.65 -15.32 3.53
C ILE A 21 4.83 -15.53 4.49
N ALA A 22 4.62 -15.35 5.79
CA ALA A 22 5.65 -15.57 6.80
C ALA A 22 5.78 -17.06 7.12
N HIS A 23 6.98 -17.63 6.92
CA HIS A 23 7.27 -19.03 7.21
C HIS A 23 8.12 -19.14 8.48
N PHE A 24 7.46 -19.43 9.61
CA PHE A 24 8.12 -19.60 10.91
C PHE A 24 8.77 -20.97 11.10
N ASN A 25 8.68 -21.86 10.10
CA ASN A 25 9.37 -23.14 10.05
C ASN A 25 10.55 -23.13 9.06
N ASP A 26 10.92 -21.97 8.51
CA ASP A 26 12.06 -21.85 7.60
C ASP A 26 13.37 -21.96 8.37
N GLU A 27 13.99 -23.14 8.30
CA GLU A 27 15.26 -23.44 8.98
C GLU A 27 16.42 -22.54 8.55
N ALA A 28 16.39 -22.03 7.31
CA ALA A 28 17.43 -21.16 6.80
C ALA A 28 17.38 -19.76 7.44
N LYS A 29 16.18 -19.31 7.85
CA LYS A 29 15.96 -17.98 8.46
C LYS A 29 15.96 -18.03 9.99
N ILE A 30 15.35 -19.04 10.57
CA ILE A 30 15.09 -19.11 12.02
C ILE A 30 16.07 -20.01 12.74
N GLY A 31 16.76 -20.90 12.03
CA GLY A 31 17.65 -21.91 12.63
C GLY A 31 16.95 -23.25 12.80
N LYS A 32 17.67 -24.24 13.37
CA LYS A 32 17.19 -25.61 13.50
C LYS A 32 17.05 -26.04 14.95
N GLY A 33 16.15 -27.02 15.18
CA GLY A 33 16.00 -27.68 16.46
C GLY A 33 15.79 -26.72 17.63
N GLN A 34 16.63 -26.79 18.64
CA GLN A 34 16.50 -25.98 19.86
C GLN A 34 16.62 -24.48 19.57
N GLU A 35 17.49 -24.08 18.66
CA GLU A 35 17.67 -22.66 18.28
C GLU A 35 16.35 -22.04 17.75
N MET A 36 15.64 -22.76 16.87
CA MET A 36 14.34 -22.35 16.37
C MET A 36 13.32 -22.21 17.50
N VAL A 37 13.25 -23.19 18.39
CA VAL A 37 12.34 -23.18 19.54
C VAL A 37 12.62 -21.96 20.42
N ASP A 38 13.90 -21.70 20.74
CA ASP A 38 14.28 -20.58 21.60
C ASP A 38 13.94 -19.23 20.97
N LYS A 39 14.19 -19.06 19.66
CA LYS A 39 13.83 -17.82 18.94
C LYS A 39 12.31 -17.59 18.91
N LEU A 40 11.53 -18.62 18.60
CA LEU A 40 10.07 -18.52 18.56
C LEU A 40 9.49 -18.31 19.97
N THR A 41 10.04 -18.94 20.99
CA THR A 41 9.61 -18.72 22.38
C THR A 41 9.87 -17.28 22.82
N LYS A 42 11.06 -16.73 22.49
CA LYS A 42 11.39 -15.33 22.77
C LYS A 42 10.46 -14.38 22.04
N LEU A 43 10.15 -14.65 20.77
CA LEU A 43 9.21 -13.86 19.99
C LEU A 43 7.82 -13.85 20.62
N ILE A 44 7.29 -15.01 20.99
CA ILE A 44 5.98 -15.12 21.65
C ILE A 44 5.99 -14.35 22.98
N ALA A 45 7.06 -14.49 23.78
CA ALA A 45 7.19 -13.78 25.05
C ALA A 45 7.18 -12.24 24.88
N ILE A 46 7.71 -11.73 23.78
CA ILE A 46 7.62 -10.29 23.46
C ILE A 46 6.16 -9.88 23.27
N PHE A 47 5.39 -10.60 22.44
CA PHE A 47 3.99 -10.30 22.19
C PHE A 47 3.05 -10.51 23.39
N GLN A 48 3.48 -11.29 24.38
CA GLN A 48 2.73 -11.49 25.63
C GLN A 48 2.93 -10.38 26.66
N ARG A 49 3.78 -9.40 26.39
CA ARG A 49 4.00 -8.27 27.31
C ARG A 49 2.74 -7.40 27.41
N PRO A 50 2.33 -6.98 28.61
CA PRO A 50 1.16 -6.12 28.81
C PRO A 50 1.20 -4.83 27.99
N GLU A 51 2.40 -4.27 27.78
CA GLU A 51 2.63 -3.04 27.03
C GLU A 51 2.30 -3.20 25.53
N LEU A 52 2.27 -4.43 25.02
CA LEU A 52 1.90 -4.75 23.64
C LEU A 52 0.45 -5.25 23.52
N ASN A 53 -0.36 -5.05 24.54
CA ASN A 53 -1.79 -5.35 24.47
C ASN A 53 -2.57 -4.18 23.89
N PHE A 54 -2.74 -4.18 22.58
CA PHE A 54 -3.46 -3.14 21.85
C PHE A 54 -4.98 -3.33 21.79
N SER A 55 -5.56 -4.27 22.55
CA SER A 55 -7.00 -4.55 22.54
C SER A 55 -7.87 -3.35 22.96
N LYS A 56 -7.30 -2.39 23.69
CA LYS A 56 -7.95 -1.16 24.16
C LYS A 56 -7.60 0.08 23.33
N ASN A 57 -6.83 -0.05 22.27
CA ASN A 57 -6.30 1.07 21.50
C ASN A 57 -7.37 1.97 20.85
N LYS A 58 -8.61 1.51 20.76
CA LYS A 58 -9.73 2.27 20.18
C LYS A 58 -10.40 3.25 21.14
N ALA A 59 -10.02 3.28 22.42
CA ALA A 59 -10.79 3.99 23.44
C ALA A 59 -10.45 5.49 23.57
N GLU A 60 -9.32 5.98 23.03
CA GLU A 60 -8.81 7.32 23.30
C GLU A 60 -8.49 8.18 22.07
N GLY A 61 -8.87 7.72 20.86
CA GLY A 61 -8.69 8.50 19.63
C GLY A 61 -7.28 8.52 19.04
N ASP A 62 -6.30 7.92 19.70
CA ASP A 62 -4.92 7.82 19.21
C ASP A 62 -4.72 6.53 18.42
N ASP A 63 -4.17 6.64 17.21
CA ASP A 63 -3.83 5.51 16.34
C ASP A 63 -2.43 4.97 16.65
N ILE A 64 -2.22 4.48 17.89
CA ILE A 64 -0.92 4.00 18.36
C ILE A 64 -0.39 2.84 17.48
N ILE A 65 -1.27 1.97 16.97
CA ILE A 65 -0.85 0.84 16.14
C ILE A 65 -0.40 1.34 14.77
N GLY A 66 -1.14 2.28 14.18
CA GLY A 66 -0.77 2.93 12.93
C GLY A 66 0.55 3.69 13.05
N ASP A 67 0.70 4.47 14.11
CA ASP A 67 1.96 5.20 14.38
C ASP A 67 3.15 4.27 14.59
N ALA A 68 2.96 3.16 15.32
CA ALA A 68 3.99 2.14 15.47
C ALA A 68 4.35 1.47 14.14
N TYR A 69 3.36 1.20 13.28
CA TYR A 69 3.57 0.67 11.95
C TYR A 69 4.35 1.67 11.08
N GLU A 70 3.97 2.93 11.06
CA GLU A 70 4.70 3.99 10.33
C GLU A 70 6.15 4.11 10.82
N TYR A 71 6.38 4.04 12.13
CA TYR A 71 7.73 4.03 12.70
C TYR A 71 8.55 2.84 12.20
N LEU A 72 7.98 1.64 12.18
CA LEU A 72 8.66 0.44 11.67
C LEU A 72 8.96 0.58 10.17
N MET A 73 8.01 1.05 9.37
CA MET A 73 8.20 1.26 7.93
C MET A 73 9.32 2.26 7.63
N ARG A 74 9.42 3.33 8.39
CA ARG A 74 10.50 4.32 8.29
C ARG A 74 11.87 3.69 8.54
N ASN A 75 11.98 2.82 9.53
CA ASN A 75 13.22 2.13 9.87
C ASN A 75 13.59 1.07 8.82
N PHE A 76 12.64 0.23 8.40
CA PHE A 76 12.88 -0.76 7.35
C PHE A 76 13.27 -0.14 6.00
N ALA A 77 12.68 0.99 5.62
CA ALA A 77 13.08 1.72 4.43
C ALA A 77 14.55 2.19 4.50
N THR A 78 15.04 2.49 5.71
CA THR A 78 16.43 2.89 5.94
C THR A 78 17.40 1.72 5.81
N GLU A 79 17.04 0.55 6.35
CA GLU A 79 17.88 -0.65 6.34
C GLU A 79 17.92 -1.33 4.97
N SER A 80 16.83 -1.29 4.20
CA SER A 80 16.73 -1.96 2.89
C SER A 80 17.51 -1.28 1.77
N GLY A 81 18.15 -0.14 2.02
CA GLY A 81 18.91 0.61 1.00
C GLY A 81 18.04 1.19 -0.14
N LYS A 82 16.74 1.01 -0.10
CA LYS A 82 15.80 1.66 -1.02
C LYS A 82 15.68 3.13 -0.64
N SER A 83 15.59 4.02 -1.61
CA SER A 83 15.42 5.45 -1.31
C SER A 83 14.15 5.64 -0.48
N LYS A 84 14.26 6.35 0.65
CA LYS A 84 13.16 6.54 1.61
C LYS A 84 11.86 7.02 0.98
N GLY A 85 11.94 7.84 -0.07
CA GLY A 85 10.78 8.39 -0.77
C GLY A 85 10.04 7.41 -1.71
N GLN A 86 10.63 6.23 -1.99
CA GLN A 86 9.97 5.22 -2.84
C GLN A 86 9.03 4.29 -2.07
N PHE A 87 9.12 4.26 -0.75
CA PHE A 87 8.44 3.27 0.06
C PHE A 87 7.44 3.88 1.04
N TYR A 88 7.68 5.10 1.46
CA TYR A 88 6.92 5.78 2.50
C TYR A 88 6.83 7.27 2.25
N THR A 89 5.64 7.83 2.31
CA THR A 89 5.42 9.28 2.27
C THR A 89 5.23 9.81 3.68
N PRO A 90 6.04 10.77 4.15
CA PRO A 90 5.90 11.34 5.48
C PRO A 90 4.47 11.86 5.74
N ALA A 91 3.98 11.68 6.97
CA ALA A 91 2.63 12.05 7.37
C ALA A 91 2.31 13.53 7.09
N GLU A 92 3.27 14.42 7.32
CA GLU A 92 3.13 15.85 7.09
C GLU A 92 2.93 16.18 5.60
N VAL A 93 3.68 15.50 4.72
CA VAL A 93 3.54 15.64 3.25
C VAL A 93 2.20 15.10 2.80
N SER A 94 1.82 13.92 3.28
CA SER A 94 0.53 13.30 2.97
C SER A 94 -0.64 14.20 3.36
N ARG A 95 -0.58 14.83 4.54
CA ARG A 95 -1.59 15.77 5.00
C ARG A 95 -1.67 17.02 4.15
N ILE A 96 -0.53 17.57 3.72
CA ILE A 96 -0.50 18.72 2.81
C ILE A 96 -1.14 18.36 1.47
N LEU A 97 -0.80 17.21 0.89
CA LEU A 97 -1.38 16.73 -0.37
C LEU A 97 -2.90 16.54 -0.25
N ALA A 98 -3.37 15.92 0.83
CA ALA A 98 -4.80 15.74 1.11
C ALA A 98 -5.56 17.09 1.15
N LYS A 99 -4.97 18.09 1.78
CA LYS A 99 -5.55 19.45 1.83
C LYS A 99 -5.53 20.16 0.49
N ILE A 100 -4.48 19.96 -0.33
CA ILE A 100 -4.39 20.54 -1.67
C ILE A 100 -5.50 20.03 -2.58
N ILE A 101 -5.79 18.71 -2.53
CA ILE A 101 -6.88 18.13 -3.33
C ILE A 101 -8.27 18.44 -2.76
N GLY A 102 -8.36 19.02 -1.56
CA GLY A 102 -9.61 19.45 -0.95
C GLY A 102 -10.51 18.32 -0.47
N ILE A 103 -9.94 17.16 -0.12
CA ILE A 103 -10.71 15.98 0.32
C ILE A 103 -11.46 16.23 1.63
N ASP A 104 -10.96 17.15 2.47
CA ASP A 104 -11.60 17.61 3.70
C ASP A 104 -12.91 18.38 3.44
N LYS A 105 -13.13 18.84 2.23
CA LYS A 105 -14.34 19.54 1.77
C LYS A 105 -15.28 18.66 0.96
N CYS A 106 -14.95 17.39 0.80
CA CYS A 106 -15.80 16.44 0.12
C CYS A 106 -17.17 16.37 0.80
N THR A 107 -18.24 16.39 0.03
CA THR A 107 -19.63 16.27 0.47
C THR A 107 -20.34 15.05 -0.10
N ASP A 108 -19.69 14.35 -1.03
CA ASP A 108 -20.22 13.17 -1.69
C ASP A 108 -19.76 11.90 -0.94
N HIS A 109 -20.70 11.18 -0.37
CA HIS A 109 -20.45 9.93 0.34
C HIS A 109 -20.02 8.76 -0.56
N ASP A 110 -20.31 8.84 -1.85
CA ASP A 110 -19.93 7.85 -2.86
C ASP A 110 -18.61 8.20 -3.54
N ALA A 111 -17.97 9.30 -3.13
CA ALA A 111 -16.69 9.72 -3.66
C ALA A 111 -15.60 8.67 -3.47
N THR A 112 -14.68 8.66 -4.41
CA THR A 112 -13.58 7.69 -4.49
C THR A 112 -12.23 8.39 -4.55
N ILE A 113 -11.22 7.78 -3.91
CA ILE A 113 -9.83 8.24 -4.01
C ILE A 113 -8.91 7.11 -4.45
N CYS A 114 -7.98 7.40 -5.35
CA CYS A 114 -6.99 6.42 -5.81
C CYS A 114 -5.56 6.89 -5.60
N ASP A 115 -4.69 5.95 -5.20
CA ASP A 115 -3.23 6.08 -5.28
C ASP A 115 -2.68 4.98 -6.20
N PRO A 116 -2.30 5.32 -7.43
CA PRO A 116 -1.84 4.36 -8.43
C PRO A 116 -0.42 3.82 -8.20
N ALA A 117 0.30 4.33 -7.22
CA ALA A 117 1.64 3.90 -6.83
C ALA A 117 1.77 3.93 -5.30
N CYS A 118 0.82 3.24 -4.62
CA CYS A 118 0.52 3.47 -3.22
C CYS A 118 1.63 3.07 -2.22
N GLY A 119 2.64 2.31 -2.67
CA GLY A 119 3.71 1.87 -1.79
C GLY A 119 3.15 1.13 -0.56
N SER A 120 3.49 1.59 0.62
CA SER A 120 2.95 1.07 1.90
C SER A 120 1.52 1.54 2.21
N GLY A 121 0.88 2.31 1.34
CA GLY A 121 -0.46 2.87 1.54
C GLY A 121 -0.54 4.09 2.44
N SER A 122 0.59 4.58 2.97
CA SER A 122 0.59 5.66 3.97
C SER A 122 -0.04 6.96 3.46
N LEU A 123 0.25 7.35 2.21
CA LEU A 123 -0.36 8.56 1.61
C LEU A 123 -1.87 8.40 1.47
N LEU A 124 -2.34 7.29 0.91
CA LEU A 124 -3.75 7.01 0.71
C LEU A 124 -4.53 6.98 2.05
N ILE A 125 -4.00 6.26 3.04
CA ILE A 125 -4.60 6.14 4.37
C ILE A 125 -4.70 7.50 5.04
N ARG A 126 -3.63 8.30 4.98
CA ARG A 126 -3.63 9.65 5.56
C ARG A 126 -4.60 10.59 4.85
N ALA A 127 -4.69 10.53 3.51
CA ALA A 127 -5.66 11.31 2.75
C ALA A 127 -7.10 10.95 3.14
N LEU A 128 -7.42 9.67 3.27
CA LEU A 128 -8.71 9.19 3.76
C LEU A 128 -9.03 9.61 5.20
N SER A 129 -8.00 9.80 6.02
CA SER A 129 -8.18 10.26 7.40
C SER A 129 -8.46 11.76 7.50
N GLU A 130 -8.13 12.54 6.48
CA GLU A 130 -8.47 13.98 6.39
C GLU A 130 -9.88 14.22 5.82
N ALA A 131 -10.53 13.20 5.23
CA ALA A 131 -11.91 13.31 4.76
C ALA A 131 -12.88 13.45 5.94
N SER A 132 -13.95 14.24 5.75
CA SER A 132 -14.96 14.49 6.79
C SER A 132 -15.82 13.27 7.14
N PHE A 133 -15.84 12.28 6.27
CA PHE A 133 -16.54 10.99 6.43
C PHE A 133 -15.80 9.89 5.65
N GLU A 134 -16.24 8.66 5.81
CA GLU A 134 -15.62 7.51 5.16
C GLU A 134 -15.99 7.46 3.68
N ILE A 135 -14.98 7.45 2.81
CA ILE A 135 -15.10 7.28 1.36
C ILE A 135 -14.26 6.08 0.91
N SER A 136 -14.52 5.57 -0.30
CA SER A 136 -13.82 4.38 -0.82
C SER A 136 -12.42 4.72 -1.30
N GLY A 137 -11.43 3.94 -0.86
CA GLY A 137 -10.03 4.10 -1.23
C GLY A 137 -9.53 2.96 -2.13
N TYR A 138 -8.72 3.30 -3.13
CA TYR A 138 -8.14 2.37 -4.09
C TYR A 138 -6.64 2.59 -4.17
N GLY A 139 -5.86 1.53 -4.06
CA GLY A 139 -4.40 1.59 -4.15
C GLY A 139 -3.85 0.51 -5.07
N GLN A 140 -2.89 0.86 -5.91
CA GLN A 140 -2.17 -0.13 -6.70
C GLN A 140 -0.67 -0.03 -6.45
N GLU A 141 -0.01 -1.18 -6.28
CA GLU A 141 1.42 -1.27 -6.04
C GLU A 141 2.03 -2.40 -6.87
N LYS A 142 3.15 -2.12 -7.54
CA LYS A 142 3.82 -3.08 -8.41
C LYS A 142 4.38 -4.28 -7.64
N GLU A 143 5.01 -4.04 -6.50
CA GLU A 143 5.66 -5.07 -5.71
C GLU A 143 4.65 -5.76 -4.77
N VAL A 144 4.46 -7.07 -4.99
CA VAL A 144 3.48 -7.89 -4.23
C VAL A 144 3.69 -7.81 -2.72
N SER A 145 4.95 -7.85 -2.28
CA SER A 145 5.28 -7.73 -0.85
C SER A 145 4.91 -6.37 -0.27
N THR A 146 5.14 -5.31 -1.03
CA THR A 146 4.79 -3.94 -0.62
C THR A 146 3.27 -3.73 -0.63
N ALA A 147 2.56 -4.28 -1.63
CA ALA A 147 1.10 -4.29 -1.64
C ALA A 147 0.51 -5.04 -0.42
N GLY A 148 1.16 -6.14 -0.01
CA GLY A 148 0.84 -6.84 1.24
C GLY A 148 0.99 -5.95 2.47
N LEU A 149 2.07 -5.19 2.54
CA LEU A 149 2.27 -4.22 3.63
C LEU A 149 1.21 -3.11 3.62
N ALA A 150 0.81 -2.61 2.44
CA ALA A 150 -0.26 -1.62 2.31
C ALA A 150 -1.61 -2.16 2.81
N LYS A 151 -1.95 -3.42 2.49
CA LYS A 151 -3.15 -4.09 3.02
C LYS A 151 -3.12 -4.19 4.55
N MET A 152 -1.97 -4.60 5.11
CA MET A 152 -1.80 -4.65 6.57
C MET A 152 -1.95 -3.27 7.20
N ASN A 153 -1.35 -2.26 6.60
CA ASN A 153 -1.45 -0.88 7.04
C ASN A 153 -2.92 -0.41 7.08
N ALA A 154 -3.69 -0.68 6.02
CA ALA A 154 -5.11 -0.36 5.96
C ALA A 154 -5.92 -1.03 7.09
N VAL A 155 -5.63 -2.31 7.38
CA VAL A 155 -6.27 -3.04 8.49
C VAL A 155 -5.93 -2.42 9.84
N LEU A 156 -4.65 -2.08 10.09
CA LEU A 156 -4.19 -1.50 11.34
C LEU A 156 -4.83 -0.12 11.61
N HIS A 157 -5.02 0.68 10.56
CA HIS A 157 -5.72 1.96 10.63
C HIS A 157 -7.25 1.85 10.58
N ASN A 158 -7.79 0.63 10.65
CA ASN A 158 -9.25 0.37 10.56
C ASN A 158 -9.89 0.95 9.29
N LYS A 159 -9.15 0.93 8.18
CA LYS A 159 -9.60 1.39 6.85
C LYS A 159 -9.89 0.18 5.95
N ALA A 160 -10.82 -0.68 6.38
CA ALA A 160 -11.19 -1.91 5.67
C ALA A 160 -11.81 -1.67 4.28
N THR A 161 -12.27 -0.45 4.02
CA THR A 161 -12.83 0.01 2.74
C THR A 161 -11.77 0.25 1.67
N ILE A 162 -10.48 0.22 2.02
CA ILE A 162 -9.40 0.39 1.05
C ILE A 162 -9.17 -0.90 0.27
N LYS A 163 -9.27 -0.83 -1.05
CA LYS A 163 -8.97 -1.92 -1.97
C LYS A 163 -7.54 -1.77 -2.50
N ILE A 164 -6.63 -2.63 -2.06
CA ILE A 164 -5.23 -2.65 -2.53
C ILE A 164 -5.03 -3.80 -3.50
N MET A 165 -4.50 -3.49 -4.70
CA MET A 165 -4.18 -4.45 -5.75
C MET A 165 -2.69 -4.45 -6.06
N ALA A 166 -2.14 -5.65 -6.31
CA ALA A 166 -0.77 -5.80 -6.79
C ALA A 166 -0.76 -5.82 -8.31
N GLY A 167 0.16 -5.08 -8.92
CA GLY A 167 0.32 -5.04 -10.38
C GLY A 167 0.97 -3.73 -10.84
N ASN A 168 1.61 -3.79 -12.01
CA ASN A 168 2.20 -2.61 -12.61
C ASN A 168 1.10 -1.72 -13.21
N THR A 169 0.86 -0.58 -12.63
CA THR A 169 -0.21 0.35 -13.04
C THR A 169 -0.13 0.77 -14.52
N PHE A 170 1.05 0.77 -15.11
CA PHE A 170 1.22 1.08 -16.52
C PHE A 170 0.87 -0.08 -17.45
N SER A 171 1.39 -1.29 -17.18
CA SER A 171 1.27 -2.45 -18.05
C SER A 171 0.18 -3.43 -17.64
N ASP A 172 -0.25 -3.39 -16.37
CA ASP A 172 -1.23 -4.29 -15.77
C ASP A 172 -2.14 -3.52 -14.78
N PRO A 173 -2.95 -2.55 -15.26
CA PRO A 173 -3.87 -1.80 -14.41
C PRO A 173 -4.96 -2.72 -13.88
N GLN A 174 -5.17 -2.68 -12.57
CA GLN A 174 -6.12 -3.55 -11.87
C GLN A 174 -7.50 -2.90 -11.68
N PHE A 175 -7.58 -1.59 -11.77
CA PHE A 175 -8.85 -0.85 -11.68
C PHE A 175 -9.33 -0.48 -13.08
N THR A 176 -10.20 -1.35 -13.62
CA THR A 176 -10.79 -1.22 -14.96
C THR A 176 -12.30 -1.32 -14.84
N LYS A 177 -13.02 -0.78 -15.82
CA LYS A 177 -14.48 -0.90 -15.86
C LYS A 177 -14.92 -2.36 -15.93
N GLU A 178 -15.99 -2.71 -15.22
CA GLU A 178 -16.52 -4.09 -15.16
C GLU A 178 -16.79 -4.71 -16.53
N ASN A 179 -17.27 -3.89 -17.47
CA ASN A 179 -17.67 -4.35 -18.80
C ASN A 179 -16.61 -4.15 -19.89
N ASP A 180 -15.49 -3.49 -19.57
CA ASP A 180 -14.41 -3.23 -20.51
C ASP A 180 -13.06 -3.09 -19.81
N SER A 181 -12.28 -4.16 -19.78
CA SER A 181 -10.95 -4.18 -19.19
C SER A 181 -9.92 -3.29 -19.93
N SER A 182 -10.25 -2.74 -21.08
CA SER A 182 -9.41 -1.77 -21.80
C SER A 182 -9.60 -0.34 -21.31
N GLU A 183 -10.71 -0.05 -20.62
CA GLU A 183 -10.99 1.25 -20.01
C GLU A 183 -10.69 1.23 -18.52
N LEU A 184 -10.00 2.29 -18.07
CA LEU A 184 -9.71 2.48 -16.65
C LEU A 184 -10.95 2.98 -15.91
N GLU A 185 -11.06 2.59 -14.66
CA GLU A 185 -11.95 3.20 -13.70
C GLU A 185 -11.55 4.67 -13.46
N ARG A 186 -12.53 5.52 -13.16
CA ARG A 186 -12.30 6.92 -12.84
C ARG A 186 -12.55 7.14 -11.36
N PHE A 187 -11.76 8.05 -10.80
CA PHE A 187 -11.81 8.38 -9.38
C PHE A 187 -12.00 9.89 -9.22
N ASP A 188 -12.70 10.31 -8.16
CA ASP A 188 -12.97 11.72 -7.87
C ASP A 188 -11.72 12.43 -7.35
N TYR A 189 -10.87 11.69 -6.63
CA TYR A 189 -9.60 12.19 -6.12
C TYR A 189 -8.47 11.25 -6.50
N ILE A 190 -7.31 11.83 -6.81
CA ILE A 190 -6.07 11.06 -7.03
C ILE A 190 -4.96 11.68 -6.19
N VAL A 191 -4.25 10.85 -5.47
CA VAL A 191 -3.00 11.18 -4.79
C VAL A 191 -1.91 10.25 -5.27
N ALA A 192 -0.68 10.73 -5.40
CA ALA A 192 0.45 9.87 -5.75
C ALA A 192 1.78 10.47 -5.32
N ASN A 193 2.67 9.60 -4.86
CA ASN A 193 4.10 9.87 -4.74
C ASN A 193 4.87 8.79 -5.50
N PRO A 194 4.85 8.81 -6.85
CA PRO A 194 5.46 7.76 -7.65
C PRO A 194 6.99 7.76 -7.53
N PRO A 195 7.65 6.60 -7.72
CA PRO A 195 9.10 6.50 -7.63
C PRO A 195 9.77 7.41 -8.66
N PHE A 196 10.80 8.16 -8.24
CA PHE A 196 11.54 9.08 -9.11
C PHE A 196 12.49 8.30 -10.00
N SER A 197 12.57 8.70 -11.28
CA SER A 197 13.56 8.20 -12.26
C SER A 197 13.60 6.66 -12.40
N LEU A 198 12.45 6.02 -12.43
CA LEU A 198 12.34 4.58 -12.65
C LEU A 198 12.80 4.26 -14.09
N LYS A 199 13.93 3.57 -14.24
CA LYS A 199 14.56 3.31 -15.54
C LYS A 199 13.70 2.43 -16.45
N ASN A 200 12.99 1.45 -15.88
CA ASN A 200 12.22 0.43 -16.61
C ASN A 200 10.70 0.63 -16.43
N TRP A 201 10.25 1.87 -16.44
CA TRP A 201 8.83 2.18 -16.24
C TRP A 201 7.93 1.68 -17.39
N SER A 202 8.51 1.54 -18.60
CA SER A 202 7.82 1.10 -19.82
C SER A 202 7.79 -0.42 -20.01
N ASP A 203 8.42 -1.20 -19.11
CA ASP A 203 8.43 -2.66 -19.22
C ASP A 203 7.01 -3.24 -19.19
N GLY A 204 6.72 -4.07 -20.18
CA GLY A 204 5.41 -4.70 -20.33
C GLY A 204 4.35 -3.83 -21.01
N LEU A 205 4.64 -2.60 -21.42
CA LEU A 205 3.73 -1.80 -22.22
C LEU A 205 3.54 -2.40 -23.61
N LYS A 206 2.27 -2.57 -24.00
CA LYS A 206 1.92 -3.03 -25.35
C LYS A 206 2.09 -1.86 -26.34
N GLU A 207 2.66 -2.14 -27.51
CA GLU A 207 2.88 -1.13 -28.55
C GLU A 207 1.59 -0.43 -28.99
N PHE A 208 0.49 -1.18 -29.05
CA PHE A 208 -0.85 -0.69 -29.40
C PHE A 208 -1.81 -0.70 -28.20
N GLY A 209 -1.28 -0.48 -26.99
CA GLY A 209 -2.08 -0.43 -25.77
C GLY A 209 -2.75 0.92 -25.56
N ARG A 210 -3.25 1.15 -24.35
CA ARG A 210 -3.98 2.36 -23.94
C ARG A 210 -3.25 3.69 -24.19
N PHE A 211 -1.94 3.66 -24.43
CA PHE A 211 -1.15 4.85 -24.75
C PHE A 211 -1.03 5.13 -26.26
N SER A 212 -1.45 4.21 -27.12
CA SER A 212 -1.30 4.33 -28.58
C SER A 212 -2.15 5.43 -29.22
N GLY A 213 -3.33 5.72 -28.64
CA GLY A 213 -4.27 6.75 -29.17
C GLY A 213 -3.88 8.19 -28.87
N TYR A 214 -2.74 8.42 -28.22
CA TYR A 214 -2.41 9.72 -27.65
C TYR A 214 -1.06 10.31 -28.10
N GLY A 215 -0.56 9.84 -29.21
CA GLY A 215 0.75 10.25 -29.72
C GLY A 215 1.88 9.35 -29.23
N ASP A 216 3.08 9.78 -29.49
CA ASP A 216 4.28 8.98 -29.27
C ASP A 216 4.43 8.56 -27.80
N ARG A 217 4.91 7.32 -27.61
CA ARG A 217 5.41 6.88 -26.31
C ARG A 217 6.43 7.88 -25.79
N PRO A 218 6.36 8.25 -24.52
CA PRO A 218 7.44 9.03 -23.93
C PRO A 218 8.76 8.28 -24.11
N PRO A 219 9.86 8.97 -24.44
CA PRO A 219 11.14 8.32 -24.67
C PRO A 219 11.59 7.56 -23.42
N GLU A 220 12.01 6.30 -23.61
CA GLU A 220 12.43 5.39 -22.52
C GLU A 220 13.55 5.95 -21.64
N LYS A 221 14.35 6.86 -22.20
CA LYS A 221 15.52 7.42 -21.52
C LYS A 221 15.21 8.39 -20.38
N ASN A 222 14.00 8.91 -20.29
CA ASN A 222 13.61 9.91 -19.30
C ASN A 222 12.45 9.37 -18.44
N GLY A 223 12.77 8.62 -17.39
CA GLY A 223 11.81 8.01 -16.46
C GLY A 223 10.75 8.96 -15.87
N ASP A 224 10.99 10.27 -15.94
CA ASP A 224 10.07 11.29 -15.43
C ASP A 224 8.88 11.56 -16.37
N TYR A 225 9.00 11.30 -17.66
CA TYR A 225 7.90 11.51 -18.62
C TYR A 225 6.76 10.49 -18.46
N GLY A 226 7.07 9.26 -18.12
CA GLY A 226 6.05 8.25 -17.82
C GLY A 226 5.13 8.67 -16.68
N LYS A 227 5.69 9.29 -15.65
CA LYS A 227 4.95 9.83 -14.50
C LYS A 227 4.02 10.97 -14.91
N TYR A 228 4.52 11.92 -15.73
CA TYR A 228 3.75 13.04 -16.22
C TYR A 228 2.55 12.58 -17.03
N TYR A 229 2.74 11.67 -17.97
CA TYR A 229 1.67 11.10 -18.79
C TYR A 229 0.64 10.35 -17.96
N TYR A 230 1.09 9.67 -16.91
CA TYR A 230 0.19 8.96 -16.01
C TYR A 230 -0.69 9.92 -15.23
N THR A 231 -0.11 10.93 -14.61
CA THR A 231 -0.82 11.88 -13.75
C THR A 231 -1.83 12.74 -14.52
N VAL A 232 -1.49 13.18 -15.72
CA VAL A 232 -2.36 14.05 -16.55
C VAL A 232 -3.54 13.31 -17.18
N ARG A 233 -3.51 11.96 -17.23
CA ARG A 233 -4.54 11.18 -17.91
C ARG A 233 -5.49 10.40 -17.03
N HIS A 234 -5.25 10.41 -15.75
CA HIS A 234 -6.10 9.75 -14.75
C HIS A 234 -6.81 10.76 -13.83
N ALA A 235 -6.55 12.06 -14.04
CA ALA A 235 -7.25 13.15 -13.39
C ALA A 235 -8.56 13.52 -14.13
#